data_43982f18d7fef0a99a89d6d48ce997bb
#
_entry.id   43982f18d7fef0a99a89d6d48ce997bb
#
_cell.length_a   1.000
_cell.length_b   1.000
_cell.length_c   1.000
_cell.angle_alpha   90.00
_cell.angle_beta   90.00
_cell.angle_gamma   90.00
#
_symmetry.space_group_name_H-M   'P 1'
#
loop_
_entity.id
_entity.type
_entity.pdbx_description
1 polymer ?
#
loop_
_entity_poly.entity_id
_entity_poly.type
_entity_poly.pdbx_seq_one_letter_code
_entity_poly.pdbx_strand_id
1 'polypeptide(L)'
;MDDDVLEVTDLAVRFGRISLFRNLTFRVARGTSLALVGPNGSGKTVLFRTLLGAIPPGTGNYRWAPGTRIGYVPQHLDIARDVPITGHEFLGARAALARKSATSGADALALVGLPSQVAALPIGAVSGGQFQRLLIAFALVGNPNVLLLDEPTAGVDEAGEERLNEMVLRLQRERDLTVLQISHDLSVVNRYATMVVCLSRDRVCVGPPREILTPELLQQLYGSPLAFHVHEH
;
A
#
# COMPACT_ATOMS: atom_id res chain seq x y z
N MET A 1 7.06 4.28 25.74
CA MET A 1 7.16 5.23 24.61
C MET A 1 6.20 4.74 23.57
N ASP A 2 5.33 5.60 23.07
CA ASP A 2 4.39 5.21 22.00
C ASP A 2 5.22 4.82 20.77
N ASP A 3 5.17 3.54 20.42
CA ASP A 3 5.86 2.99 19.26
C ASP A 3 5.01 3.15 17.97
N ASP A 4 3.95 3.95 18.04
CA ASP A 4 3.04 4.19 16.94
C ASP A 4 3.67 5.14 15.91
N VAL A 5 3.68 4.72 14.63
CA VAL A 5 4.12 5.55 13.52
C VAL A 5 3.00 6.42 12.95
N LEU A 6 1.75 5.98 13.13
CA LEU A 6 0.54 6.68 12.68
C LEU A 6 -0.56 6.59 13.74
N GLU A 7 -1.16 7.73 14.05
CA GLU A 7 -2.41 7.83 14.81
C GLU A 7 -3.48 8.47 13.93
N VAL A 8 -4.67 7.87 13.91
CA VAL A 8 -5.86 8.39 13.24
C VAL A 8 -6.98 8.47 14.28
N THR A 9 -7.64 9.63 14.40
CA THR A 9 -8.66 9.89 15.41
C THR A 9 -9.90 10.51 14.77
N ASP A 10 -11.03 9.82 14.87
CA ASP A 10 -12.36 10.24 14.40
C ASP A 10 -12.39 10.80 12.98
N LEU A 11 -11.50 10.25 12.13
CA LEU A 11 -11.32 10.70 10.77
C LEU A 11 -12.56 10.42 9.92
N ALA A 12 -13.01 11.43 9.20
CA ALA A 12 -14.03 11.29 8.18
C ALA A 12 -13.63 12.04 6.91
N VAL A 13 -14.00 11.50 5.76
CA VAL A 13 -13.79 12.16 4.46
C VAL A 13 -15.11 12.22 3.69
N ARG A 14 -15.33 13.36 3.05
CA ARG A 14 -16.54 13.64 2.27
C ARG A 14 -16.17 14.23 0.91
N PHE A 15 -16.93 13.84 -0.10
CA PHE A 15 -16.94 14.51 -1.40
C PHE A 15 -18.31 15.14 -1.63
N GLY A 16 -18.40 16.46 -1.54
CA GLY A 16 -19.67 17.18 -1.58
C GLY A 16 -20.60 16.69 -0.47
N ARG A 17 -21.75 16.11 -0.84
CA ARG A 17 -22.72 15.55 0.11
C ARG A 17 -22.48 14.08 0.45
N ILE A 18 -21.57 13.39 -0.23
CA ILE A 18 -21.31 11.97 -0.05
C ILE A 18 -20.22 11.79 1.01
N SER A 19 -20.55 11.10 2.12
CA SER A 19 -19.56 10.64 3.09
C SER A 19 -19.02 9.28 2.62
N LEU A 20 -17.70 9.16 2.52
CA LEU A 20 -17.05 7.90 2.16
C LEU A 20 -16.91 6.97 3.37
N PHE A 21 -16.47 7.54 4.48
CA PHE A 21 -16.38 6.87 5.78
C PHE A 21 -16.46 7.92 6.90
N ARG A 22 -16.74 7.47 8.14
CA ARG A 22 -16.86 8.32 9.33
C ARG A 22 -16.27 7.60 10.54
N ASN A 23 -15.85 8.40 11.54
CA ASN A 23 -15.41 7.92 12.85
C ASN A 23 -14.30 6.87 12.77
N LEU A 24 -13.39 7.02 11.79
CA LEU A 24 -12.28 6.11 11.64
C LEU A 24 -11.21 6.44 12.68
N THR A 25 -10.97 5.51 13.59
CA THR A 25 -9.95 5.61 14.63
C THR A 25 -9.11 4.35 14.66
N PHE A 26 -7.79 4.49 14.50
CA PHE A 26 -6.84 3.39 14.61
C PHE A 26 -5.42 3.92 14.82
N ARG A 27 -4.51 3.02 15.22
CA ARG A 27 -3.08 3.28 15.37
C ARG A 27 -2.28 2.23 14.62
N VAL A 28 -1.11 2.60 14.17
CA VAL A 28 -0.18 1.71 13.47
C VAL A 28 1.16 1.76 14.17
N ALA A 29 1.56 0.63 14.74
CA ALA A 29 2.89 0.49 15.34
C ALA A 29 3.97 0.38 14.25
N ARG A 30 5.22 0.78 14.59
CA ARG A 30 6.37 0.63 13.69
C ARG A 30 6.61 -0.84 13.34
N GLY A 31 7.11 -1.08 12.13
CA GLY A 31 7.45 -2.42 11.67
C GLY A 31 6.25 -3.34 11.42
N THR A 32 5.00 -2.86 11.58
CA THR A 32 3.80 -3.68 11.37
C THR A 32 3.26 -3.58 9.94
N SER A 33 2.38 -4.51 9.59
CA SER A 33 1.66 -4.53 8.31
C SER A 33 0.18 -4.32 8.54
N LEU A 34 -0.38 -3.23 8.00
CA LEU A 34 -1.81 -2.93 8.01
C LEU A 34 -2.39 -3.16 6.62
N ALA A 35 -3.44 -3.98 6.54
CA ALA A 35 -4.24 -4.12 5.34
C ALA A 35 -5.52 -3.27 5.42
N LEU A 36 -5.79 -2.54 4.35
CA LEU A 36 -7.01 -1.77 4.17
C LEU A 36 -7.91 -2.51 3.19
N VAL A 37 -9.06 -2.97 3.67
CA VAL A 37 -10.01 -3.78 2.90
C VAL A 37 -11.38 -3.11 2.81
N GLY A 38 -12.20 -3.53 1.86
CA GLY A 38 -13.57 -3.02 1.66
C GLY A 38 -13.96 -2.96 0.20
N PRO A 39 -15.23 -2.78 -0.10
CA PRO A 39 -15.75 -2.76 -1.47
C PRO A 39 -15.18 -1.59 -2.28
N ASN A 40 -15.31 -1.69 -3.60
CA ASN A 40 -14.92 -0.59 -4.49
C ASN A 40 -15.77 0.67 -4.17
N GLY A 41 -15.11 1.82 -4.19
CA GLY A 41 -15.75 3.10 -3.85
C GLY A 41 -15.95 3.35 -2.35
N SER A 42 -15.43 2.48 -1.45
CA SER A 42 -15.51 2.71 0.00
C SER A 42 -14.57 3.80 0.53
N GLY A 43 -13.65 4.29 -0.31
CA GLY A 43 -12.74 5.38 0.06
C GLY A 43 -11.33 4.96 0.45
N LYS A 44 -10.90 3.71 0.17
CA LYS A 44 -9.56 3.21 0.52
C LYS A 44 -8.43 4.09 -0.05
N THR A 45 -8.40 4.30 -1.35
CA THR A 45 -7.43 5.20 -2.00
C THR A 45 -7.56 6.64 -1.50
N VAL A 46 -8.78 7.08 -1.19
CA VAL A 46 -9.00 8.43 -0.63
C VAL A 46 -8.41 8.54 0.77
N LEU A 47 -8.51 7.50 1.60
CA LEU A 47 -7.83 7.48 2.90
C LEU A 47 -6.31 7.61 2.70
N PHE A 48 -5.69 6.86 1.79
CA PHE A 48 -4.25 7.00 1.51
C PHE A 48 -3.89 8.42 1.05
N ARG A 49 -4.66 8.99 0.14
CA ARG A 49 -4.45 10.39 -0.31
C ARG A 49 -4.63 11.39 0.83
N THR A 50 -5.54 11.13 1.78
CA THR A 50 -5.70 11.95 2.97
C THR A 50 -4.49 11.83 3.89
N LEU A 51 -4.01 10.62 4.16
CA LEU A 51 -2.82 10.37 4.97
C LEU A 51 -1.54 10.96 4.36
N LEU A 52 -1.49 11.09 3.03
CA LEU A 52 -0.42 11.76 2.29
C LEU A 52 -0.56 13.30 2.28
N GLY A 53 -1.65 13.85 2.83
CA GLY A 53 -1.92 15.29 2.82
C GLY A 53 -2.46 15.84 1.50
N ALA A 54 -2.75 14.98 0.52
CA ALA A 54 -3.27 15.38 -0.79
C ALA A 54 -4.77 15.74 -0.75
N ILE A 55 -5.50 15.18 0.21
CA ILE A 55 -6.93 15.46 0.43
C ILE A 55 -7.10 15.85 1.90
N PRO A 56 -7.69 17.01 2.20
CA PRO A 56 -7.94 17.41 3.58
C PRO A 56 -9.02 16.52 4.21
N PRO A 57 -8.92 16.18 5.50
CA PRO A 57 -10.00 15.51 6.22
C PRO A 57 -11.23 16.40 6.33
N GLY A 58 -12.41 15.78 6.33
CA GLY A 58 -13.68 16.48 6.60
C GLY A 58 -13.87 16.77 8.10
N THR A 59 -13.56 15.78 8.96
CA THR A 59 -13.50 15.89 10.42
C THR A 59 -12.45 14.93 10.96
N GLY A 60 -12.09 15.10 12.24
CA GLY A 60 -11.03 14.32 12.87
C GLY A 60 -9.64 14.75 12.41
N ASN A 61 -8.65 13.96 12.78
CA ASN A 61 -7.27 14.23 12.44
C ASN A 61 -6.45 12.94 12.27
N TYR A 62 -5.26 13.10 11.74
CA TYR A 62 -4.23 12.05 11.75
C TYR A 62 -2.87 12.68 12.03
N ARG A 63 -1.97 11.88 12.58
CA ARG A 63 -0.62 12.32 12.91
C ARG A 63 0.39 11.21 12.59
N TRP A 64 1.37 11.54 11.78
CA TRP A 64 2.56 10.74 11.60
C TRP A 64 3.59 11.07 12.68
N ALA A 65 4.28 10.07 13.19
CA ALA A 65 5.39 10.26 14.11
C ALA A 65 6.51 11.10 13.49
N PRO A 66 7.25 11.90 14.28
CA PRO A 66 8.40 12.64 13.77
C PRO A 66 9.41 11.72 13.07
N GLY A 67 9.98 12.20 11.96
CA GLY A 67 10.94 11.42 11.17
C GLY A 67 10.32 10.39 10.23
N THR A 68 8.98 10.32 10.12
CA THR A 68 8.31 9.47 9.14
C THR A 68 8.66 9.92 7.72
N ARG A 69 9.10 8.95 6.92
CA ARG A 69 9.35 9.10 5.48
C ARG A 69 8.51 8.08 4.75
N ILE A 70 7.60 8.58 3.91
CA ILE A 70 6.61 7.75 3.24
C ILE A 70 7.04 7.49 1.81
N GLY A 71 7.08 6.21 1.42
CA GLY A 71 7.07 5.77 0.03
C GLY A 71 5.63 5.42 -0.36
N TYR A 72 5.19 5.87 -1.53
CA TYR A 72 3.83 5.59 -2.01
C TYR A 72 3.87 4.96 -3.40
N VAL A 73 3.15 3.87 -3.56
CA VAL A 73 2.90 3.18 -4.83
C VAL A 73 1.41 3.31 -5.13
N PRO A 74 1.01 4.11 -6.12
CA PRO A 74 -0.39 4.27 -6.50
C PRO A 74 -0.90 3.04 -7.29
N GLN A 75 -2.21 2.80 -7.26
CA GLN A 75 -2.87 1.76 -8.05
C GLN A 75 -2.65 1.94 -9.55
N HIS A 76 -2.75 3.17 -10.01
CA HIS A 76 -2.50 3.55 -11.40
C HIS A 76 -1.52 4.71 -11.44
N LEU A 77 -0.51 4.57 -12.25
CA LEU A 77 0.38 5.66 -12.60
C LEU A 77 0.09 6.01 -14.06
N ASP A 78 -0.50 7.19 -14.27
CA ASP A 78 -0.82 7.72 -15.60
C ASP A 78 0.46 8.17 -16.35
N ILE A 79 1.40 7.24 -16.50
CA ILE A 79 2.49 7.42 -17.46
C ILE A 79 2.04 6.73 -18.74
N ALA A 80 1.89 7.53 -19.79
CA ALA A 80 1.62 6.98 -21.11
C ALA A 80 2.75 6.00 -21.47
N ARG A 81 2.40 4.75 -21.75
CA ARG A 81 3.38 3.67 -21.97
C ARG A 81 4.23 3.88 -23.23
N ASP A 82 3.86 4.83 -24.09
CA ASP A 82 4.59 5.27 -25.26
C ASP A 82 5.69 6.32 -24.97
N VAL A 83 5.76 6.82 -23.73
CA VAL A 83 6.85 7.71 -23.32
C VAL A 83 8.16 6.92 -23.30
N PRO A 84 9.19 7.32 -24.08
CA PRO A 84 10.45 6.59 -24.21
C PRO A 84 11.37 6.84 -23.02
N ILE A 85 10.87 6.61 -21.79
CA ILE A 85 11.66 6.69 -20.56
C ILE A 85 12.01 5.27 -20.09
N THR A 86 13.25 5.06 -19.74
CA THR A 86 13.73 3.79 -19.18
C THR A 86 13.48 3.73 -17.68
N GLY A 87 13.48 2.51 -17.10
CA GLY A 87 13.40 2.33 -15.65
C GLY A 87 14.54 3.05 -14.91
N HIS A 88 15.76 3.09 -15.48
CA HIS A 88 16.88 3.83 -14.92
C HIS A 88 16.64 5.33 -14.87
N GLU A 89 16.12 5.92 -15.94
CA GLU A 89 15.80 7.34 -15.99
C GLU A 89 14.66 7.69 -15.03
N PHE A 90 13.66 6.82 -14.93
CA PHE A 90 12.56 6.95 -13.99
C PHE A 90 13.05 6.96 -12.53
N LEU A 91 13.92 6.03 -12.14
CA LEU A 91 14.53 6.01 -10.82
C LEU A 91 15.49 7.18 -10.62
N GLY A 92 16.25 7.58 -11.65
CA GLY A 92 17.15 8.72 -11.63
C GLY A 92 16.44 10.03 -11.36
N ALA A 93 15.28 10.26 -11.97
CA ALA A 93 14.44 11.42 -11.71
C ALA A 93 14.00 11.48 -10.23
N ARG A 94 13.63 10.35 -9.62
CA ARG A 94 13.31 10.27 -8.20
C ARG A 94 14.53 10.54 -7.31
N ALA A 95 15.69 9.98 -7.65
CA ALA A 95 16.92 10.17 -6.91
C ALA A 95 17.39 11.62 -6.90
N ALA A 96 17.19 12.35 -8.00
CA ALA A 96 17.51 13.78 -8.10
C ALA A 96 16.70 14.65 -7.13
N LEU A 97 15.49 14.22 -6.78
CA LEU A 97 14.59 14.90 -5.82
C LEU A 97 14.81 14.42 -4.38
N ALA A 98 15.56 13.35 -4.17
CA ALA A 98 15.76 12.74 -2.85
C ALA A 98 16.90 13.44 -2.08
N ARG A 99 16.87 13.29 -0.76
CA ARG A 99 17.96 13.81 0.12
C ARG A 99 19.21 12.95 -0.04
N LYS A 100 20.38 13.49 0.37
CA LYS A 100 21.69 12.82 0.27
C LYS A 100 21.79 11.42 0.91
N SER A 101 20.89 11.06 1.83
CA SER A 101 20.81 9.74 2.47
C SER A 101 19.85 8.78 1.77
N ALA A 102 19.45 9.07 0.54
CA ALA A 102 18.52 8.23 -0.21
C ALA A 102 19.18 6.92 -0.67
N THR A 103 18.36 5.87 -0.80
CA THR A 103 18.74 4.63 -1.48
C THR A 103 19.03 4.95 -2.95
N SER A 104 20.14 4.45 -3.51
CA SER A 104 20.41 4.64 -4.93
C SER A 104 19.42 3.89 -5.81
N GLY A 105 19.26 4.31 -7.07
CA GLY A 105 18.41 3.58 -8.01
C GLY A 105 18.84 2.12 -8.21
N ALA A 106 20.16 1.87 -8.24
CA ALA A 106 20.71 0.52 -8.37
C ALA A 106 20.40 -0.35 -7.14
N ASP A 107 20.57 0.20 -5.91
CA ASP A 107 20.22 -0.51 -4.68
C ASP A 107 18.71 -0.76 -4.60
N ALA A 108 17.89 0.21 -5.02
CA ALA A 108 16.44 0.04 -5.06
C ALA A 108 16.00 -1.08 -6.01
N LEU A 109 16.65 -1.21 -7.19
CA LEU A 109 16.41 -2.33 -8.12
C LEU A 109 16.81 -3.68 -7.50
N ALA A 110 17.96 -3.73 -6.83
CA ALA A 110 18.42 -4.94 -6.14
C ALA A 110 17.44 -5.38 -5.04
N LEU A 111 16.92 -4.44 -4.26
CA LEU A 111 15.93 -4.69 -3.20
C LEU A 111 14.65 -5.36 -3.71
N VAL A 112 14.17 -4.96 -4.88
CA VAL A 112 12.97 -5.53 -5.49
C VAL A 112 13.26 -6.72 -6.42
N GLY A 113 14.52 -7.14 -6.53
CA GLY A 113 14.95 -8.24 -7.38
C GLY A 113 14.67 -7.98 -8.88
N LEU A 114 14.81 -6.73 -9.32
CA LEU A 114 14.65 -6.36 -10.72
C LEU A 114 16.03 -6.20 -11.38
N PRO A 115 16.38 -7.05 -12.39
CA PRO A 115 17.65 -6.95 -13.07
C PRO A 115 17.85 -5.59 -13.75
N SER A 116 19.09 -5.07 -13.71
CA SER A 116 19.44 -3.78 -14.32
C SER A 116 19.15 -3.74 -15.83
N GLN A 117 19.27 -4.88 -16.51
CA GLN A 117 18.95 -5.01 -17.94
C GLN A 117 17.46 -4.76 -18.23
N VAL A 118 16.58 -5.17 -17.32
CA VAL A 118 15.13 -4.90 -17.41
C VAL A 118 14.86 -3.41 -17.20
N ALA A 119 15.53 -2.78 -16.24
CA ALA A 119 15.43 -1.35 -16.00
C ALA A 119 16.03 -0.48 -17.12
N ALA A 120 16.85 -1.05 -18.00
CA ALA A 120 17.34 -0.38 -19.20
C ALA A 120 16.31 -0.33 -20.34
N LEU A 121 15.23 -1.12 -20.27
CA LEU A 121 14.14 -1.09 -21.23
C LEU A 121 13.24 0.13 -21.01
N PRO A 122 12.55 0.62 -22.05
CA PRO A 122 11.45 1.56 -21.90
C PRO A 122 10.37 0.99 -20.96
N ILE A 123 9.80 1.82 -20.08
CA ILE A 123 8.79 1.39 -19.10
C ILE A 123 7.56 0.75 -19.75
N GLY A 124 7.25 1.11 -20.99
CA GLY A 124 6.18 0.48 -21.76
C GLY A 124 6.47 -0.93 -22.25
N ALA A 125 7.75 -1.33 -22.30
CA ALA A 125 8.19 -2.65 -22.76
C ALA A 125 8.35 -3.68 -21.63
N VAL A 126 8.27 -3.29 -20.36
CA VAL A 126 8.37 -4.22 -19.23
C VAL A 126 7.02 -4.89 -18.95
N SER A 127 7.05 -6.12 -18.37
CA SER A 127 5.83 -6.80 -17.96
C SER A 127 5.12 -6.08 -16.81
N GLY A 128 3.83 -6.37 -16.56
CA GLY A 128 3.07 -5.80 -15.45
C GLY A 128 3.77 -6.00 -14.10
N GLY A 129 4.20 -7.21 -13.79
CA GLY A 129 4.92 -7.50 -12.54
C GLY A 129 6.29 -6.83 -12.45
N GLN A 130 7.02 -6.69 -13.58
CA GLN A 130 8.27 -5.91 -13.62
C GLN A 130 8.01 -4.42 -13.38
N PHE A 131 6.94 -3.89 -13.94
CA PHE A 131 6.54 -2.50 -13.74
C PHE A 131 6.13 -2.24 -12.27
N GLN A 132 5.37 -3.14 -11.65
CA GLN A 132 5.03 -3.02 -10.24
C GLN A 132 6.27 -3.04 -9.33
N ARG A 133 7.24 -3.92 -9.61
CA ARG A 133 8.53 -3.90 -8.90
C ARG A 133 9.29 -2.59 -9.12
N LEU A 134 9.26 -2.04 -10.32
CA LEU A 134 9.88 -0.75 -10.63
C LEU A 134 9.21 0.40 -9.84
N LEU A 135 7.89 0.39 -9.68
CA LEU A 135 7.16 1.37 -8.86
C LEU A 135 7.53 1.26 -7.37
N ILE A 136 7.68 0.03 -6.86
CA ILE A 136 8.15 -0.18 -5.49
C ILE A 136 9.60 0.29 -5.34
N ALA A 137 10.48 -0.02 -6.29
CA ALA A 137 11.85 0.52 -6.30
C ALA A 137 11.86 2.05 -6.27
N PHE A 138 11.02 2.69 -7.07
CA PHE A 138 10.86 4.15 -7.08
C PHE A 138 10.47 4.70 -5.70
N ALA A 139 9.51 4.06 -5.02
CA ALA A 139 9.13 4.44 -3.67
C ALA A 139 10.27 4.27 -2.66
N LEU A 140 11.12 3.22 -2.82
CA LEU A 140 12.25 2.92 -1.95
C LEU A 140 13.44 3.88 -2.11
N VAL A 141 13.61 4.54 -3.26
CA VAL A 141 14.71 5.52 -3.49
C VAL A 141 14.73 6.62 -2.43
N GLY A 142 13.57 7.03 -1.90
CA GLY A 142 13.48 8.02 -0.82
C GLY A 142 13.92 7.51 0.55
N ASN A 143 14.39 6.26 0.67
CA ASN A 143 14.69 5.58 1.93
C ASN A 143 13.53 5.71 2.95
N PRO A 144 12.31 5.28 2.59
CA PRO A 144 11.15 5.37 3.47
C PRO A 144 11.31 4.47 4.69
N ASN A 145 10.58 4.78 5.77
CA ASN A 145 10.31 3.87 6.88
C ASN A 145 8.83 3.47 6.96
N VAL A 146 8.01 4.06 6.08
CA VAL A 146 6.61 3.67 5.85
C VAL A 146 6.38 3.50 4.36
N LEU A 147 5.72 2.42 3.97
CA LEU A 147 5.37 2.13 2.58
C LEU A 147 3.85 2.02 2.45
N LEU A 148 3.24 2.87 1.63
CA LEU A 148 1.83 2.81 1.27
C LEU A 148 1.71 2.17 -0.12
N LEU A 149 0.98 1.07 -0.21
CA LEU A 149 0.77 0.29 -1.44
C LEU A 149 -0.72 0.28 -1.79
N ASP A 150 -1.10 0.94 -2.86
CA ASP A 150 -2.48 1.01 -3.32
C ASP A 150 -2.70 -0.05 -4.40
N GLU A 151 -3.22 -1.23 -4.03
CA GLU A 151 -3.46 -2.39 -4.89
C GLU A 151 -2.23 -2.76 -5.75
N PRO A 152 -1.07 -3.06 -5.15
CA PRO A 152 0.19 -3.20 -5.88
C PRO A 152 0.24 -4.41 -6.82
N THR A 153 -0.72 -5.33 -6.73
CA THR A 153 -0.80 -6.54 -7.57
C THR A 153 -1.76 -6.38 -8.75
N ALA A 154 -2.41 -5.22 -8.90
CA ALA A 154 -3.34 -4.99 -10.00
C ALA A 154 -2.69 -5.21 -11.38
N GLY A 155 -3.26 -6.14 -12.17
CA GLY A 155 -2.74 -6.46 -13.49
C GLY A 155 -1.51 -7.39 -13.52
N VAL A 156 -1.23 -8.05 -12.41
CA VAL A 156 -0.22 -9.11 -12.28
C VAL A 156 -0.92 -10.47 -12.25
N ASP A 157 -0.30 -11.51 -12.78
CA ASP A 157 -0.82 -12.88 -12.69
C ASP A 157 -0.66 -13.44 -11.25
N GLU A 158 -1.41 -14.47 -10.91
CA GLU A 158 -1.45 -15.05 -9.55
C GLU A 158 -0.05 -15.41 -9.01
N ALA A 159 0.78 -16.06 -9.83
CA ALA A 159 2.15 -16.39 -9.44
C ALA A 159 3.05 -15.16 -9.25
N GLY A 160 2.77 -14.08 -9.97
CA GLY A 160 3.43 -12.78 -9.81
C GLY A 160 2.97 -12.04 -8.57
N GLU A 161 1.68 -12.13 -8.24
CA GLU A 161 1.11 -11.57 -7.00
C GLU A 161 1.78 -12.18 -5.76
N GLU A 162 1.88 -13.51 -5.69
CA GLU A 162 2.51 -14.17 -4.56
C GLU A 162 3.96 -13.73 -4.40
N ARG A 163 4.76 -13.75 -5.49
CA ARG A 163 6.16 -13.27 -5.47
C ARG A 163 6.29 -11.79 -5.07
N LEU A 164 5.32 -10.95 -5.41
CA LEU A 164 5.34 -9.53 -5.06
C LEU A 164 5.03 -9.35 -3.56
N ASN A 165 4.05 -10.07 -3.04
CA ASN A 165 3.70 -10.05 -1.62
C ASN A 165 4.85 -10.59 -0.74
N GLU A 166 5.49 -11.69 -1.14
CA GLU A 166 6.69 -12.22 -0.47
C GLU A 166 7.85 -11.22 -0.47
N MET A 167 8.06 -10.52 -1.59
CA MET A 167 9.07 -9.47 -1.69
C MET A 167 8.77 -8.31 -0.73
N VAL A 168 7.51 -7.85 -0.65
CA VAL A 168 7.10 -6.79 0.29
C VAL A 168 7.33 -7.23 1.73
N LEU A 169 6.94 -8.46 2.09
CA LEU A 169 7.16 -9.01 3.42
C LEU A 169 8.67 -9.10 3.78
N ARG A 170 9.50 -9.54 2.84
CA ARG A 170 10.96 -9.55 3.01
C ARG A 170 11.48 -8.13 3.25
N LEU A 171 11.10 -7.16 2.43
CA LEU A 171 11.48 -5.76 2.60
C LEU A 171 11.06 -5.20 3.96
N GLN A 172 9.84 -5.54 4.40
CA GLN A 172 9.33 -5.15 5.72
C GLN A 172 10.27 -5.64 6.83
N ARG A 173 10.63 -6.92 6.81
CA ARG A 173 11.48 -7.54 7.85
C ARG A 173 12.92 -7.05 7.81
N GLU A 174 13.52 -6.98 6.62
CA GLU A 174 14.94 -6.64 6.45
C GLU A 174 15.22 -5.15 6.69
N ARG A 175 14.24 -4.28 6.50
CA ARG A 175 14.40 -2.83 6.58
C ARG A 175 13.55 -2.17 7.67
N ASP A 176 12.89 -2.96 8.51
CA ASP A 176 11.98 -2.48 9.56
C ASP A 176 10.93 -1.49 9.02
N LEU A 177 10.36 -1.83 7.85
CA LEU A 177 9.35 -1.00 7.22
C LEU A 177 7.99 -1.22 7.87
N THR A 178 7.25 -0.15 8.09
CA THR A 178 5.81 -0.23 8.32
C THR A 178 5.12 -0.22 6.97
N VAL A 179 4.25 -1.20 6.71
CA VAL A 179 3.56 -1.34 5.44
C VAL A 179 2.06 -1.12 5.63
N LEU A 180 1.49 -0.21 4.86
CA LEU A 180 0.04 -0.05 4.74
C LEU A 180 -0.33 -0.43 3.30
N GLN A 181 -1.15 -1.46 3.13
CA GLN A 181 -1.51 -1.99 1.82
C GLN A 181 -3.02 -2.03 1.63
N ILE A 182 -3.51 -1.49 0.53
CA ILE A 182 -4.87 -1.76 0.06
C ILE A 182 -4.83 -3.09 -0.69
N SER A 183 -5.68 -4.03 -0.28
CA SER A 183 -5.82 -5.32 -0.94
C SER A 183 -7.29 -5.71 -1.04
N HIS A 184 -7.63 -6.39 -2.13
CA HIS A 184 -8.91 -7.07 -2.31
C HIS A 184 -8.79 -8.59 -2.11
N ASP A 185 -7.58 -9.12 -2.04
CA ASP A 185 -7.32 -10.52 -1.74
C ASP A 185 -7.22 -10.74 -0.23
N LEU A 186 -8.26 -11.36 0.32
CA LEU A 186 -8.38 -11.62 1.75
C LEU A 186 -7.47 -12.75 2.23
N SER A 187 -7.04 -13.65 1.33
CA SER A 187 -6.08 -14.70 1.66
C SER A 187 -4.71 -14.11 1.93
N VAL A 188 -4.28 -13.18 1.09
CA VAL A 188 -3.06 -12.37 1.26
C VAL A 188 -3.14 -11.56 2.55
N VAL A 189 -4.28 -10.89 2.81
CA VAL A 189 -4.48 -10.11 4.04
C VAL A 189 -4.34 -11.00 5.28
N ASN A 190 -5.00 -12.16 5.29
CA ASN A 190 -4.93 -13.08 6.45
C ASN A 190 -3.52 -13.63 6.68
N ARG A 191 -2.74 -13.82 5.62
CA ARG A 191 -1.38 -14.38 5.69
C ARG A 191 -0.31 -13.36 6.09
N TYR A 192 -0.43 -12.11 5.65
CA TYR A 192 0.65 -11.14 5.72
C TYR A 192 0.35 -9.91 6.60
N ALA A 193 -0.90 -9.58 6.86
CA ALA A 193 -1.24 -8.43 7.69
C ALA A 193 -1.24 -8.76 9.18
N THR A 194 -0.77 -7.83 10.00
CA THR A 194 -0.89 -7.89 11.46
C THR A 194 -2.14 -7.18 11.96
N MET A 195 -2.65 -6.25 11.16
CA MET A 195 -3.85 -5.46 11.44
C MET A 195 -4.66 -5.28 10.16
N VAL A 196 -5.97 -5.23 10.30
CA VAL A 196 -6.93 -4.92 9.22
C VAL A 196 -7.75 -3.70 9.60
N VAL A 197 -7.92 -2.80 8.65
CA VAL A 197 -8.92 -1.75 8.69
C VAL A 197 -9.93 -2.02 7.57
N CYS A 198 -11.18 -2.24 7.93
CA CYS A 198 -12.24 -2.38 6.96
C CYS A 198 -12.95 -1.04 6.76
N LEU A 199 -13.14 -0.67 5.52
CA LEU A 199 -13.91 0.52 5.16
C LEU A 199 -15.16 0.14 4.35
N SER A 200 -16.32 0.57 4.85
CA SER A 200 -17.54 0.66 4.07
C SER A 200 -18.27 1.96 4.40
N ARG A 201 -19.34 2.29 3.66
CA ARG A 201 -20.11 3.52 3.88
C ARG A 201 -20.67 3.63 5.29
N ASP A 202 -21.11 2.50 5.84
CA ASP A 202 -21.87 2.43 7.09
C ASP A 202 -21.09 1.81 8.23
N ARG A 203 -19.91 1.26 7.95
CA ARG A 203 -19.13 0.54 8.95
C ARG A 203 -17.63 0.73 8.75
N VAL A 204 -16.96 0.86 9.89
CA VAL A 204 -15.51 0.78 10.02
C VAL A 204 -15.20 -0.32 11.03
N CYS A 205 -14.23 -1.16 10.75
CA CYS A 205 -13.71 -2.13 11.72
C CYS A 205 -12.17 -2.09 11.73
N VAL A 206 -11.60 -2.38 12.88
CA VAL A 206 -10.15 -2.36 13.10
C VAL A 206 -9.78 -3.50 14.04
N GLY A 207 -8.78 -4.28 13.69
CA GLY A 207 -8.26 -5.35 14.55
C GLY A 207 -7.42 -6.37 13.80
N PRO A 208 -6.97 -7.45 14.48
CA PRO A 208 -6.23 -8.54 13.85
C PRO A 208 -7.08 -9.23 12.76
N PRO A 209 -6.45 -9.70 11.65
CA PRO A 209 -7.19 -10.34 10.55
C PRO A 209 -8.10 -11.48 11.00
N ARG A 210 -7.61 -12.36 11.87
CA ARG A 210 -8.35 -13.54 12.35
C ARG A 210 -9.61 -13.21 13.14
N GLU A 211 -9.65 -12.06 13.80
CA GLU A 211 -10.79 -11.59 14.59
C GLU A 211 -11.78 -10.80 13.73
N ILE A 212 -11.26 -10.08 12.74
CA ILE A 212 -12.06 -9.15 11.93
C ILE A 212 -12.63 -9.83 10.68
N LEU A 213 -11.86 -10.67 9.99
CA LEU A 213 -12.29 -11.24 8.70
C LEU A 213 -13.18 -12.49 8.92
N THR A 214 -14.30 -12.32 9.64
CA THR A 214 -15.29 -13.40 9.81
C THR A 214 -16.20 -13.48 8.60
N PRO A 215 -16.80 -14.67 8.30
CA PRO A 215 -17.74 -14.84 7.20
C PRO A 215 -18.91 -13.85 7.27
N GLU A 216 -19.41 -13.57 8.48
CA GLU A 216 -20.53 -12.66 8.73
C GLU A 216 -20.16 -11.22 8.38
N LEU A 217 -18.95 -10.76 8.79
CA LEU A 217 -18.48 -9.43 8.46
C LEU A 217 -18.23 -9.29 6.96
N LEU A 218 -17.65 -10.31 6.33
CA LEU A 218 -17.39 -10.28 4.89
C LEU A 218 -18.70 -10.23 4.08
N GLN A 219 -19.71 -11.00 4.48
CA GLN A 219 -21.04 -10.91 3.87
C GLN A 219 -21.64 -9.50 4.02
N GLN A 220 -21.45 -8.86 5.17
CA GLN A 220 -21.90 -7.49 5.40
C GLN A 220 -21.13 -6.45 4.57
N LEU A 221 -19.82 -6.63 4.39
CA LEU A 221 -18.99 -5.71 3.64
C LEU A 221 -19.19 -5.81 2.13
N TYR A 222 -19.32 -7.04 1.62
CA TYR A 222 -19.32 -7.31 0.18
C TYR A 222 -20.68 -7.72 -0.37
N GLY A 223 -21.68 -7.97 0.49
CA GLY A 223 -23.04 -8.30 0.08
C GLY A 223 -23.22 -9.71 -0.50
N SER A 224 -22.18 -10.54 -0.50
CA SER A 224 -22.18 -11.91 -1.00
C SER A 224 -21.41 -12.81 -0.02
N PRO A 225 -21.80 -14.08 0.19
CA PRO A 225 -20.98 -15.02 0.94
C PRO A 225 -19.70 -15.30 0.15
N LEU A 226 -18.59 -14.74 0.62
CA LEU A 226 -17.27 -15.08 0.11
C LEU A 226 -16.83 -16.39 0.77
N ALA A 227 -16.71 -17.45 -0.02
CA ALA A 227 -16.14 -18.71 0.46
C ALA A 227 -14.64 -18.53 0.67
N PHE A 228 -14.21 -18.55 1.93
CA PHE A 228 -12.79 -18.66 2.28
C PHE A 228 -12.36 -20.11 2.10
N HIS A 229 -11.43 -20.35 1.21
CA HIS A 229 -10.61 -21.54 1.26
C HIS A 229 -9.37 -21.21 2.11
N VAL A 230 -9.41 -21.57 3.39
CA VAL A 230 -8.20 -21.61 4.21
C VAL A 230 -7.42 -22.84 3.76
N HIS A 231 -6.37 -22.64 2.99
CA HIS A 231 -5.38 -23.69 2.78
C HIS A 231 -4.56 -23.81 4.07
N GLU A 232 -4.91 -24.80 4.90
CA GLU A 232 -4.03 -25.25 5.96
C GLU A 232 -2.86 -26.02 5.34
N HIS A 233 -1.66 -25.50 5.53
CA HIS A 233 -0.39 -26.18 5.29
C HIS A 233 0.35 -26.36 6.61
#